data_4af32fbd1a7012d035fe21c18977f224
#
_entry.id   4af32fbd1a7012d035fe21c18977f224
#
_cell.length_a   1.000
_cell.length_b   1.000
_cell.length_c   1.000
_cell.angle_alpha   90.00
_cell.angle_beta   90.00
_cell.angle_gamma   90.00
#
_symmetry.space_group_name_H-M   'P 1'
#
loop_
_entity.id
_entity.type
_entity.pdbx_description
1 polymer ?
#
loop_
_entity_poly.entity_id
_entity_poly.type
_entity_poly.pdbx_seq_one_letter_code
_entity_poly.pdbx_strand_id
1 'polypeptide(L)'
;MNLRLLVLLLALSDASAHAAPVSDVRIKDIARIAGVRENPLTGYGLVFGLSGTGDSARNRATVQSVGNTLRNFGVSVELGDLSSRNVAAVLVTAKLPAFAEPGQPLDVQVASAGDARSLTGGTLMLAPLSGPDGKVYAIAQGAISVGGYQFEAITASVQKNHPTVGWIPSGATVERAAALDVAGEPGTLSILLDEADFTTANRIAQAVSASLPGVTAEAEHAGKVVVRYRDNPSRVARISQIENVRVMRERPARVIINERTGTVVAGSNIRLGQVSISHGDLRVEISTRYSVSQPDGLLVRPGAGVRSVLVPESTITTEEPIAPLVSVAEGATVADLISALRTAKLTTRDVIAVLQSVKSAGALDGDLIIQ
;
A
#
# COMPACT_ATOMS: atom_id res chain seq x y z
N MET A 1 -50.53 -28.07 36.81
CA MET A 1 -49.09 -28.00 36.70
C MET A 1 -48.77 -26.86 35.72
N ASN A 2 -48.27 -25.93 36.17
CA ASN A 2 -48.18 -24.48 36.15
C ASN A 2 -47.69 -23.88 34.84
N LEU A 3 -48.60 -23.19 34.15
CA LEU A 3 -48.34 -22.34 32.98
C LEU A 3 -47.34 -21.20 33.27
N ARG A 4 -47.07 -20.87 34.54
CA ARG A 4 -46.11 -19.86 34.98
C ARG A 4 -44.65 -20.28 34.91
N LEU A 5 -44.35 -21.58 34.80
CA LEU A 5 -42.98 -22.10 34.69
C LEU A 5 -42.49 -22.13 33.23
N LEU A 6 -43.42 -22.16 32.27
CA LEU A 6 -43.10 -22.18 30.83
C LEU A 6 -42.73 -20.75 30.30
N VAL A 7 -43.25 -19.70 30.92
CA VAL A 7 -42.94 -18.33 30.52
C VAL A 7 -41.56 -17.84 31.06
N LEU A 8 -41.09 -18.45 32.15
CA LEU A 8 -39.78 -18.09 32.70
C LEU A 8 -38.60 -18.74 31.93
N LEU A 9 -38.85 -19.83 31.17
CA LEU A 9 -37.83 -20.50 30.36
C LEU A 9 -37.67 -19.90 28.97
N LEU A 10 -38.63 -19.07 28.50
CA LEU A 10 -38.54 -18.41 27.19
C LEU A 10 -37.85 -17.04 27.23
N ALA A 11 -37.52 -16.49 28.41
CA ALA A 11 -36.91 -15.19 28.57
C ALA A 11 -35.37 -15.21 28.72
N LEU A 12 -34.71 -16.40 28.59
CA LEU A 12 -33.28 -16.57 28.73
C LEU A 12 -32.53 -16.83 27.40
N SER A 13 -33.18 -16.66 26.25
CA SER A 13 -32.57 -17.02 24.97
C SER A 13 -32.51 -15.83 24.01
N ASP A 14 -31.87 -14.70 24.34
CA ASP A 14 -31.44 -13.74 23.32
C ASP A 14 -30.42 -12.72 23.85
N ALA A 15 -29.37 -13.21 24.49
CA ALA A 15 -28.15 -12.44 24.63
C ALA A 15 -27.10 -13.01 23.66
N SER A 16 -27.46 -13.06 22.36
CA SER A 16 -26.46 -13.21 21.31
C SER A 16 -25.64 -11.93 21.26
N ALA A 17 -24.55 -11.89 22.01
CA ALA A 17 -23.54 -10.88 21.82
C ALA A 17 -23.11 -10.94 20.35
N HIS A 18 -23.53 -9.97 19.56
CA HIS A 18 -23.01 -9.75 18.22
C HIS A 18 -21.53 -9.37 18.40
N ALA A 19 -20.66 -10.39 18.46
CA ALA A 19 -19.24 -10.20 18.24
C ALA A 19 -19.12 -9.60 16.83
N ALA A 20 -18.53 -8.41 16.74
CA ALA A 20 -18.20 -7.79 15.46
C ALA A 20 -17.50 -8.84 14.57
N PRO A 21 -17.79 -8.91 13.27
CA PRO A 21 -17.19 -9.91 12.40
C PRO A 21 -15.68 -9.74 12.43
N VAL A 22 -15.01 -10.63 13.12
CA VAL A 22 -13.55 -10.72 13.10
C VAL A 22 -13.20 -11.10 11.68
N SER A 23 -12.59 -10.20 10.92
CA SER A 23 -12.28 -10.45 9.52
C SER A 23 -11.16 -11.50 9.44
N ASP A 24 -11.60 -12.70 9.15
CA ASP A 24 -10.76 -13.84 8.87
C ASP A 24 -10.19 -13.68 7.46
N VAL A 25 -8.86 -13.59 7.33
CA VAL A 25 -8.15 -13.37 6.05
C VAL A 25 -7.29 -14.58 5.72
N ARG A 26 -7.08 -14.86 4.44
CA ARG A 26 -6.18 -15.95 4.03
C ARG A 26 -4.73 -15.50 4.19
N ILE A 27 -3.84 -16.45 4.48
CA ILE A 27 -2.41 -16.16 4.61
C ILE A 27 -1.87 -15.44 3.37
N LYS A 28 -2.25 -15.85 2.16
CA LYS A 28 -1.81 -15.20 0.91
C LYS A 28 -2.21 -13.74 0.75
N ASP A 29 -3.20 -13.25 1.52
CA ASP A 29 -3.68 -11.88 1.45
C ASP A 29 -2.89 -10.95 2.41
N ILE A 30 -2.02 -11.51 3.28
CA ILE A 30 -1.25 -10.80 4.31
C ILE A 30 0.22 -11.21 4.39
N ALA A 31 0.61 -12.23 3.63
CA ALA A 31 1.95 -12.76 3.64
C ALA A 31 2.30 -13.43 2.30
N ARG A 32 3.58 -13.61 2.05
CA ARG A 32 4.12 -14.24 0.85
C ARG A 32 5.12 -15.33 1.21
N ILE A 33 5.33 -16.27 0.31
CA ILE A 33 6.37 -17.29 0.46
C ILE A 33 7.76 -16.64 0.21
N ALA A 34 8.72 -16.91 1.08
CA ALA A 34 10.08 -16.45 0.91
C ALA A 34 10.69 -16.97 -0.40
N GLY A 35 11.54 -16.17 -1.05
CA GLY A 35 12.14 -16.49 -2.35
C GLY A 35 11.26 -16.15 -3.56
N VAL A 36 9.96 -15.89 -3.36
CA VAL A 36 9.07 -15.42 -4.42
C VAL A 36 9.11 -13.90 -4.48
N ARG A 37 9.87 -13.35 -5.43
CA ARG A 37 10.00 -11.90 -5.63
C ARG A 37 10.18 -11.56 -7.10
N GLU A 38 9.75 -10.38 -7.47
CA GLU A 38 10.12 -9.79 -8.76
C GLU A 38 11.61 -9.38 -8.74
N ASN A 39 12.30 -9.62 -9.84
CA ASN A 39 13.69 -9.21 -10.00
C ASN A 39 13.76 -8.04 -10.98
N PRO A 40 14.36 -6.90 -10.60
CA PRO A 40 14.52 -5.78 -11.51
C PRO A 40 15.56 -6.14 -12.58
N LEU A 41 15.24 -5.86 -13.82
CA LEU A 41 16.14 -5.96 -14.95
C LEU A 41 16.44 -4.57 -15.47
N THR A 42 17.69 -4.35 -15.86
CA THR A 42 18.15 -3.11 -16.47
C THR A 42 18.97 -3.39 -17.70
N GLY A 43 18.87 -2.51 -18.69
CA GLY A 43 19.64 -2.58 -19.92
C GLY A 43 19.89 -1.21 -20.51
N TYR A 44 20.78 -1.15 -21.45
CA TYR A 44 21.09 0.00 -22.28
C TYR A 44 20.69 -0.31 -23.72
N GLY A 45 20.01 0.61 -24.37
CA GLY A 45 19.55 0.45 -25.74
C GLY A 45 19.62 1.72 -26.56
N LEU A 46 19.35 1.57 -27.85
CA LEU A 46 19.21 2.68 -28.77
C LEU A 46 17.79 2.70 -29.33
N VAL A 47 17.22 3.87 -29.41
CA VAL A 47 15.92 4.14 -30.01
C VAL A 47 16.14 4.86 -31.33
N PHE A 48 15.56 4.34 -32.39
CA PHE A 48 15.63 4.89 -33.75
C PHE A 48 14.29 5.44 -34.20
N GLY A 49 14.31 6.32 -35.21
CA GLY A 49 13.10 6.85 -35.82
C GLY A 49 12.54 8.10 -35.15
N LEU A 50 13.35 8.85 -34.41
CA LEU A 50 12.90 9.99 -33.61
C LEU A 50 12.69 11.31 -34.36
N SER A 51 12.78 11.35 -35.70
CA SER A 51 12.45 12.51 -36.54
C SER A 51 12.99 13.85 -36.03
N GLY A 52 14.25 13.89 -35.57
CA GLY A 52 14.90 15.11 -35.10
C GLY A 52 14.74 15.42 -33.61
N THR A 53 14.03 14.58 -32.85
CA THR A 53 13.87 14.74 -31.38
C THR A 53 14.84 13.92 -30.56
N GLY A 54 15.65 13.08 -31.18
CA GLY A 54 16.69 12.26 -30.54
C GLY A 54 17.87 13.08 -29.99
N ASP A 55 18.89 12.37 -29.56
CA ASP A 55 20.10 12.95 -28.98
C ASP A 55 20.86 13.83 -29.96
N SER A 56 21.51 14.86 -29.45
CA SER A 56 22.36 15.72 -30.26
C SER A 56 23.71 15.05 -30.58
N ALA A 57 24.36 15.51 -31.64
CA ALA A 57 25.70 15.07 -32.01
C ALA A 57 26.77 15.36 -30.93
N ARG A 58 26.44 16.17 -29.92
CA ARG A 58 27.32 16.43 -28.76
C ARG A 58 27.34 15.28 -27.76
N ASN A 59 26.31 14.45 -27.78
CA ASN A 59 26.27 13.25 -26.94
C ASN A 59 27.16 12.15 -27.52
N ARG A 60 28.43 12.18 -27.12
CA ARG A 60 29.46 11.25 -27.61
C ARG A 60 29.11 9.77 -27.30
N ALA A 61 28.43 9.51 -26.20
CA ALA A 61 28.03 8.15 -25.84
C ALA A 61 27.04 7.57 -26.86
N THR A 62 26.02 8.36 -27.27
CA THR A 62 25.07 7.96 -28.31
C THR A 62 25.76 7.76 -29.65
N VAL A 63 26.60 8.72 -30.06
CA VAL A 63 27.36 8.64 -31.34
C VAL A 63 28.24 7.39 -31.37
N GLN A 64 28.96 7.11 -30.30
CA GLN A 64 29.79 5.91 -30.20
C GLN A 64 28.96 4.62 -30.22
N SER A 65 27.83 4.58 -29.53
CA SER A 65 26.93 3.43 -29.49
C SER A 65 26.33 3.13 -30.86
N VAL A 66 25.93 4.19 -31.60
CA VAL A 66 25.47 4.05 -32.98
C VAL A 66 26.58 3.53 -33.89
N GLY A 67 27.79 4.09 -33.79
CA GLY A 67 28.95 3.61 -34.56
C GLY A 67 29.30 2.14 -34.27
N ASN A 68 29.21 1.72 -33.01
CA ASN A 68 29.40 0.32 -32.64
C ASN A 68 28.34 -0.59 -33.26
N THR A 69 27.08 -0.14 -33.19
CA THR A 69 25.94 -0.88 -33.77
C THR A 69 26.08 -1.05 -35.28
N LEU A 70 26.44 0.02 -36.00
CA LEU A 70 26.66 -0.04 -37.44
C LEU A 70 27.80 -0.96 -37.83
N ARG A 71 28.90 -0.95 -37.05
CA ARG A 71 30.01 -1.90 -37.24
C ARG A 71 29.59 -3.35 -37.06
N ASN A 72 28.70 -3.63 -36.09
CA ASN A 72 28.15 -4.98 -35.92
C ASN A 72 27.32 -5.44 -37.13
N PHE A 73 26.74 -4.50 -37.89
CA PHE A 73 26.05 -4.76 -39.18
C PHE A 73 27.01 -4.74 -40.39
N GLY A 74 28.32 -4.63 -40.19
CA GLY A 74 29.30 -4.59 -41.25
C GLY A 74 29.46 -3.23 -41.96
N VAL A 75 28.85 -2.17 -41.39
CA VAL A 75 28.93 -0.79 -41.90
C VAL A 75 29.97 -0.01 -41.11
N SER A 76 31.08 0.38 -41.76
CA SER A 76 32.11 1.25 -41.17
C SER A 76 31.80 2.71 -41.48
N VAL A 77 31.53 3.53 -40.45
CA VAL A 77 31.28 4.96 -40.57
C VAL A 77 32.22 5.70 -39.64
N GLU A 78 32.77 6.82 -40.09
CA GLU A 78 33.56 7.69 -39.19
C GLU A 78 32.62 8.37 -38.21
N LEU A 79 33.01 8.43 -36.91
CA LEU A 79 32.16 8.96 -35.85
C LEU A 79 31.83 10.46 -36.06
N GLY A 80 32.66 11.19 -36.81
CA GLY A 80 32.43 12.60 -37.16
C GLY A 80 31.27 12.85 -38.12
N ASP A 81 30.92 11.85 -38.89
CA ASP A 81 29.86 11.94 -39.91
C ASP A 81 28.46 11.56 -39.35
N LEU A 82 28.40 11.06 -38.14
CA LEU A 82 27.17 10.70 -37.46
C LEU A 82 26.55 11.93 -36.78
N SER A 83 25.72 12.65 -37.49
CA SER A 83 25.07 13.90 -37.00
C SER A 83 23.55 13.84 -36.92
N SER A 84 22.97 12.66 -36.84
CA SER A 84 21.51 12.49 -36.91
C SER A 84 20.89 12.62 -35.51
N ARG A 85 19.85 13.48 -35.37
CA ARG A 85 18.97 13.55 -34.21
C ARG A 85 17.84 12.51 -34.24
N ASN A 86 17.96 11.47 -35.03
CA ASN A 86 16.94 10.42 -35.17
C ASN A 86 17.15 9.25 -34.22
N VAL A 87 18.22 9.30 -33.42
CA VAL A 87 18.59 8.23 -32.46
C VAL A 87 18.74 8.80 -31.07
N ALA A 88 18.34 8.05 -30.06
CA ALA A 88 18.59 8.36 -28.66
C ALA A 88 19.13 7.16 -27.91
N ALA A 89 20.06 7.42 -27.01
CA ALA A 89 20.48 6.45 -26.01
C ALA A 89 19.43 6.37 -24.90
N VAL A 90 19.08 5.17 -24.49
CA VAL A 90 18.04 4.94 -23.48
C VAL A 90 18.46 3.92 -22.44
N LEU A 91 17.98 4.15 -21.23
CA LEU A 91 17.93 3.15 -20.17
C LEU A 91 16.63 2.38 -20.32
N VAL A 92 16.73 1.06 -20.27
CA VAL A 92 15.61 0.14 -20.43
C VAL A 92 15.44 -0.63 -19.13
N THR A 93 14.24 -0.68 -18.59
CA THR A 93 13.96 -1.39 -17.34
C THR A 93 12.74 -2.30 -17.51
N ALA A 94 12.79 -3.46 -16.87
CA ALA A 94 11.67 -4.39 -16.80
C ALA A 94 11.65 -5.07 -15.44
N LYS A 95 10.52 -5.68 -15.09
CA LYS A 95 10.37 -6.52 -13.89
C LYS A 95 10.23 -7.96 -14.34
N LEU A 96 11.15 -8.81 -13.93
CA LEU A 96 11.09 -10.25 -14.16
C LEU A 96 10.27 -10.88 -13.03
N PRO A 97 9.06 -11.41 -13.32
CA PRO A 97 8.28 -12.13 -12.32
C PRO A 97 9.03 -13.36 -11.77
N ALA A 98 8.69 -13.76 -10.56
CA ALA A 98 9.36 -14.86 -9.87
C ALA A 98 9.33 -16.19 -10.65
N PHE A 99 8.25 -16.45 -11.38
CA PHE A 99 8.05 -17.72 -12.11
C PHE A 99 8.03 -17.51 -13.63
N ALA A 100 8.75 -16.49 -14.10
CA ALA A 100 8.84 -16.25 -15.52
C ALA A 100 9.67 -17.34 -16.21
N GLU A 101 9.11 -17.93 -17.25
CA GLU A 101 9.73 -18.96 -18.08
C GLU A 101 10.23 -18.35 -19.40
N PRO A 102 11.26 -18.94 -20.01
CA PRO A 102 11.73 -18.52 -21.33
C PRO A 102 10.60 -18.46 -22.36
N GLY A 103 10.58 -17.38 -23.15
CA GLY A 103 9.54 -17.11 -24.15
C GLY A 103 8.36 -16.27 -23.62
N GLN A 104 8.25 -16.02 -22.33
CA GLN A 104 7.19 -15.15 -21.81
C GLN A 104 7.47 -13.67 -22.11
N PRO A 105 6.43 -12.88 -22.47
CA PRO A 105 6.58 -11.45 -22.70
C PRO A 105 6.64 -10.68 -21.38
N LEU A 106 7.40 -9.58 -21.40
CA LEU A 106 7.47 -8.60 -20.31
C LEU A 106 7.21 -7.21 -20.81
N ASP A 107 6.54 -6.41 -19.99
CA ASP A 107 6.42 -4.98 -20.23
C ASP A 107 7.74 -4.27 -19.93
N VAL A 108 8.08 -3.30 -20.78
CA VAL A 108 9.34 -2.58 -20.71
C VAL A 108 9.10 -1.10 -20.55
N GLN A 109 9.82 -0.48 -19.66
CA GLN A 109 9.91 0.96 -19.54
C GLN A 109 11.21 1.45 -20.14
N VAL A 110 11.13 2.53 -20.92
CA VAL A 110 12.26 3.13 -21.62
C VAL A 110 12.35 4.60 -21.20
N ALA A 111 13.53 5.04 -20.81
CA ALA A 111 13.80 6.42 -20.43
C ALA A 111 15.05 6.93 -21.17
N SER A 112 15.00 8.15 -21.70
CA SER A 112 16.16 8.77 -22.35
C SER A 112 17.33 8.89 -21.35
N ALA A 113 18.50 8.42 -21.75
CA ALA A 113 19.75 8.55 -21.00
C ALA A 113 20.59 9.74 -21.50
N GLY A 114 20.25 10.31 -22.65
CA GLY A 114 20.93 11.42 -23.30
C GLY A 114 20.16 12.75 -23.20
N ASP A 115 20.29 13.57 -24.23
CA ASP A 115 19.66 14.86 -24.35
C ASP A 115 18.50 14.88 -25.38
N ALA A 116 17.90 13.71 -25.61
CA ALA A 116 16.73 13.58 -26.47
C ALA A 116 15.53 14.37 -25.90
N ARG A 117 14.83 15.08 -26.78
CA ARG A 117 13.65 15.89 -26.43
C ARG A 117 12.39 15.07 -26.30
N SER A 118 12.28 14.00 -27.11
CA SER A 118 11.13 13.11 -27.13
C SER A 118 11.49 11.74 -27.69
N LEU A 119 10.88 10.69 -27.17
CA LEU A 119 10.96 9.32 -27.70
C LEU A 119 9.73 8.93 -28.54
N THR A 120 8.83 9.88 -28.79
CA THR A 120 7.58 9.63 -29.55
C THR A 120 7.87 9.14 -30.95
N GLY A 121 7.21 8.07 -31.36
CA GLY A 121 7.36 7.44 -32.68
C GLY A 121 8.62 6.61 -32.85
N GLY A 122 9.48 6.56 -31.82
CA GLY A 122 10.70 5.78 -31.84
C GLY A 122 10.49 4.29 -31.65
N THR A 123 11.45 3.51 -32.14
CA THR A 123 11.50 2.06 -31.97
C THR A 123 12.78 1.68 -31.25
N LEU A 124 12.66 0.96 -30.13
CA LEU A 124 13.79 0.39 -29.41
C LEU A 124 14.39 -0.75 -30.23
N MET A 125 15.68 -0.64 -30.50
CA MET A 125 16.46 -1.72 -31.05
C MET A 125 16.75 -2.78 -30.00
N LEU A 126 16.99 -4.00 -30.43
CA LEU A 126 17.32 -5.15 -29.57
C LEU A 126 18.32 -4.76 -28.48
N ALA A 127 17.85 -4.83 -27.23
CA ALA A 127 18.59 -4.45 -26.05
C ALA A 127 18.55 -5.57 -24.99
N PRO A 128 19.72 -6.09 -24.56
CA PRO A 128 19.77 -7.09 -23.51
C PRO A 128 19.44 -6.45 -22.15
N LEU A 129 18.59 -7.14 -21.37
CA LEU A 129 18.23 -6.77 -20.01
C LEU A 129 18.92 -7.70 -19.03
N SER A 130 19.74 -7.14 -18.15
CA SER A 130 20.52 -7.87 -17.16
C SER A 130 19.98 -7.69 -15.76
N GLY A 131 20.10 -8.74 -14.96
CA GLY A 131 19.85 -8.70 -13.52
C GLY A 131 21.03 -8.12 -12.74
N PRO A 132 20.88 -7.97 -11.40
CA PRO A 132 21.96 -7.49 -10.52
C PRO A 132 23.23 -8.36 -10.52
N ASP A 133 23.11 -9.62 -10.96
CA ASP A 133 24.23 -10.56 -11.11
C ASP A 133 24.99 -10.41 -12.44
N GLY A 134 24.62 -9.44 -13.27
CA GLY A 134 25.22 -9.16 -14.58
C GLY A 134 24.82 -10.12 -15.68
N LYS A 135 23.95 -11.11 -15.42
CA LYS A 135 23.48 -12.05 -16.45
C LYS A 135 22.29 -11.49 -17.20
N VAL A 136 22.22 -11.76 -18.50
CA VAL A 136 21.07 -11.41 -19.34
C VAL A 136 19.92 -12.38 -19.07
N TYR A 137 18.74 -11.83 -18.75
CA TYR A 137 17.52 -12.56 -18.48
C TYR A 137 16.42 -12.35 -19.50
N ALA A 138 16.42 -11.20 -20.19
CA ALA A 138 15.46 -10.90 -21.23
C ALA A 138 16.08 -10.05 -22.31
N ILE A 139 15.44 -10.05 -23.49
CA ILE A 139 15.81 -9.20 -24.62
C ILE A 139 14.62 -8.31 -24.94
N ALA A 140 14.85 -6.98 -25.00
CA ALA A 140 13.85 -5.98 -25.26
C ALA A 140 13.96 -5.42 -26.67
N GLN A 141 12.81 -5.22 -27.35
CA GLN A 141 12.68 -4.50 -28.61
C GLN A 141 11.23 -4.06 -28.85
N GLY A 142 11.03 -3.05 -29.68
CA GLY A 142 9.66 -2.70 -30.09
C GLY A 142 9.41 -1.19 -30.19
N ALA A 143 8.22 -0.84 -30.68
CA ALA A 143 7.78 0.53 -30.80
C ALA A 143 7.43 1.13 -29.43
N ILE A 144 7.90 2.35 -29.17
CA ILE A 144 7.70 3.03 -27.90
C ILE A 144 6.37 3.77 -27.90
N SER A 145 5.53 3.50 -26.91
CA SER A 145 4.34 4.26 -26.59
C SER A 145 4.67 5.31 -25.54
N VAL A 146 4.57 6.58 -25.88
CA VAL A 146 4.78 7.71 -24.97
C VAL A 146 3.42 8.25 -24.54
N GLY A 147 3.16 8.28 -23.24
CA GLY A 147 1.87 8.71 -22.66
C GLY A 147 1.71 10.22 -22.56
N GLY A 148 2.18 11.01 -23.55
CA GLY A 148 2.08 12.46 -23.53
C GLY A 148 2.19 13.06 -24.93
N TYR A 149 1.87 14.35 -25.03
CA TYR A 149 2.08 15.14 -26.23
C TYR A 149 2.78 16.45 -25.89
N GLN A 150 3.60 16.91 -26.82
CA GLN A 150 4.20 18.23 -26.80
C GLN A 150 3.83 18.94 -28.10
N PHE A 151 3.20 20.09 -28.00
CA PHE A 151 2.96 20.99 -29.14
C PHE A 151 3.82 22.23 -28.94
N GLU A 152 4.70 22.51 -29.90
CA GLU A 152 5.43 23.76 -30.01
C GLU A 152 4.76 24.63 -31.08
N ALA A 153 4.19 25.76 -30.68
CA ALA A 153 3.81 26.85 -31.55
C ALA A 153 4.84 27.97 -31.38
N ILE A 154 4.99 28.82 -32.38
CA ILE A 154 6.04 29.87 -32.48
C ILE A 154 6.10 30.78 -31.26
N THR A 155 5.05 30.85 -30.43
CA THR A 155 4.95 31.68 -29.22
C THR A 155 4.46 30.98 -27.97
N ALA A 156 4.15 29.66 -28.02
CA ALA A 156 3.66 28.90 -26.85
C ALA A 156 4.08 27.44 -26.94
N SER A 157 4.62 26.92 -25.84
CA SER A 157 4.88 25.48 -25.65
C SER A 157 3.90 24.94 -24.64
N VAL A 158 3.10 23.95 -25.04
CA VAL A 158 2.21 23.21 -24.13
C VAL A 158 2.73 21.78 -24.07
N GLN A 159 3.26 21.42 -22.89
CA GLN A 159 3.75 20.08 -22.60
C GLN A 159 2.82 19.41 -21.57
N LYS A 160 2.34 18.21 -21.89
CA LYS A 160 1.64 17.36 -20.94
C LYS A 160 2.37 16.02 -20.88
N ASN A 161 2.85 15.68 -19.68
CA ASN A 161 3.71 14.53 -19.37
C ASN A 161 5.14 14.63 -19.94
N HIS A 162 6.01 13.71 -19.52
CA HIS A 162 7.42 13.67 -19.93
C HIS A 162 7.56 12.84 -21.22
N PRO A 163 7.82 13.47 -22.39
CA PRO A 163 7.94 12.75 -23.65
C PRO A 163 9.25 11.95 -23.78
N THR A 164 10.11 12.01 -22.76
CA THR A 164 11.40 11.30 -22.67
C THR A 164 11.30 9.95 -21.97
N VAL A 165 10.10 9.57 -21.52
CA VAL A 165 9.81 8.27 -20.91
C VAL A 165 8.65 7.61 -21.67
N GLY A 166 8.77 6.34 -21.96
CA GLY A 166 7.73 5.57 -22.65
C GLY A 166 7.68 4.12 -22.20
N TRP A 167 6.67 3.42 -22.69
CA TRP A 167 6.42 2.00 -22.43
C TRP A 167 6.38 1.23 -23.72
N ILE A 168 6.82 -0.02 -23.66
CA ILE A 168 6.65 -1.00 -24.75
C ILE A 168 5.90 -2.18 -24.13
N PRO A 169 4.57 -2.28 -24.32
CA PRO A 169 3.80 -3.43 -23.86
C PRO A 169 4.32 -4.71 -24.49
N SER A 170 4.56 -5.73 -23.68
CA SER A 170 5.16 -7.00 -24.13
C SER A 170 6.45 -6.81 -24.94
N GLY A 171 7.21 -5.75 -24.61
CA GLY A 171 8.39 -5.30 -25.37
C GLY A 171 9.66 -6.07 -25.08
N ALA A 172 9.66 -7.02 -24.14
CA ALA A 172 10.80 -7.93 -23.96
C ALA A 172 10.33 -9.37 -23.90
N THR A 173 11.23 -10.27 -24.26
CA THR A 173 11.04 -11.72 -24.15
C THR A 173 12.02 -12.26 -23.12
N VAL A 174 11.56 -13.09 -22.22
CA VAL A 174 12.39 -13.79 -21.25
C VAL A 174 13.24 -14.83 -21.97
N GLU A 175 14.54 -14.78 -21.78
CA GLU A 175 15.50 -15.75 -22.34
C GLU A 175 15.95 -16.75 -21.28
N ARG A 176 15.92 -16.35 -20.00
CA ARG A 176 16.36 -17.18 -18.89
C ARG A 176 15.44 -16.98 -17.69
N ALA A 177 14.99 -18.08 -17.10
CA ALA A 177 14.27 -18.05 -15.83
C ALA A 177 15.16 -17.53 -14.70
N ALA A 178 14.59 -16.75 -13.78
CA ALA A 178 15.28 -16.40 -12.56
C ALA A 178 15.49 -17.64 -11.69
N ALA A 179 16.65 -17.77 -11.08
CA ALA A 179 16.85 -18.79 -10.07
C ALA A 179 15.96 -18.45 -8.86
N LEU A 180 14.93 -19.24 -8.65
CA LEU A 180 14.05 -19.10 -7.50
C LEU A 180 14.68 -19.84 -6.31
N ASP A 181 15.07 -19.10 -5.31
CA ASP A 181 15.44 -19.68 -4.02
C ASP A 181 14.19 -19.79 -3.13
N VAL A 182 13.17 -20.47 -3.63
CA VAL A 182 12.00 -20.87 -2.82
C VAL A 182 12.42 -21.96 -1.80
N ALA A 183 13.63 -22.45 -1.95
CA ALA A 183 14.18 -23.51 -1.16
C ALA A 183 14.97 -22.96 0.05
N GLY A 184 14.30 -22.90 1.19
CA GLY A 184 14.97 -23.27 2.43
C GLY A 184 15.43 -24.75 2.37
N GLU A 185 15.89 -25.29 3.49
CA GLU A 185 16.21 -26.71 3.62
C GLU A 185 15.06 -27.60 3.12
N PRO A 186 15.35 -28.79 2.55
CA PRO A 186 14.31 -29.71 2.13
C PRO A 186 13.28 -29.96 3.24
N GLY A 187 11.99 -29.84 2.92
CA GLY A 187 10.92 -29.95 3.91
C GLY A 187 10.66 -28.70 4.73
N THR A 188 11.23 -27.56 4.33
CA THR A 188 11.04 -26.27 5.00
C THR A 188 10.50 -25.22 4.03
N LEU A 189 9.56 -24.42 4.46
CA LEU A 189 9.07 -23.22 3.77
C LEU A 189 9.07 -22.05 4.75
N SER A 190 9.43 -20.87 4.27
CA SER A 190 9.36 -19.64 5.06
C SER A 190 8.25 -18.75 4.52
N ILE A 191 7.39 -18.28 5.41
CA ILE A 191 6.32 -17.31 5.12
C ILE A 191 6.80 -15.96 5.63
N LEU A 192 6.76 -14.94 4.80
CA LEU A 192 7.11 -13.56 5.14
C LEU A 192 5.84 -12.74 5.21
N LEU A 193 5.58 -12.13 6.36
CA LEU A 193 4.46 -11.22 6.54
C LEU A 193 4.72 -9.91 5.81
N ASP A 194 3.70 -9.34 5.17
CA ASP A 194 3.80 -8.02 4.52
C ASP A 194 3.92 -6.89 5.54
N GLU A 195 3.28 -7.03 6.70
CA GLU A 195 3.43 -6.17 7.87
C GLU A 195 3.89 -7.02 9.05
N ALA A 196 5.03 -6.63 9.63
CA ALA A 196 5.61 -7.35 10.77
C ALA A 196 4.75 -7.15 12.04
N ASP A 197 4.20 -8.24 12.58
CA ASP A 197 3.41 -8.26 13.81
C ASP A 197 3.57 -9.60 14.52
N PHE A 198 4.00 -9.57 15.79
CA PHE A 198 4.23 -10.78 16.59
C PHE A 198 2.97 -11.60 16.83
N THR A 199 1.83 -10.93 17.05
CA THR A 199 0.55 -11.57 17.30
C THR A 199 0.06 -12.30 16.08
N THR A 200 0.10 -11.63 14.91
CA THR A 200 -0.30 -12.20 13.61
C THR A 200 0.64 -13.34 13.22
N ALA A 201 1.96 -13.19 13.40
CA ALA A 201 2.93 -14.25 13.11
C ALA A 201 2.66 -15.51 13.95
N ASN A 202 2.40 -15.36 15.25
CA ASN A 202 2.07 -16.49 16.13
C ASN A 202 0.73 -17.13 15.75
N ARG A 203 -0.29 -16.34 15.41
CA ARG A 203 -1.60 -16.86 14.92
C ARG A 203 -1.44 -17.66 13.63
N ILE A 204 -0.61 -17.19 12.69
CA ILE A 204 -0.30 -17.92 11.45
C ILE A 204 0.35 -19.27 11.80
N ALA A 205 1.36 -19.28 12.67
CA ALA A 205 2.04 -20.51 13.06
C ALA A 205 1.09 -21.53 13.70
N GLN A 206 0.22 -21.08 14.60
CA GLN A 206 -0.79 -21.92 15.23
C GLN A 206 -1.83 -22.45 14.23
N ALA A 207 -2.36 -21.58 13.37
CA ALA A 207 -3.38 -21.94 12.38
C ALA A 207 -2.85 -22.94 11.35
N VAL A 208 -1.62 -22.75 10.85
CA VAL A 208 -0.97 -23.68 9.91
C VAL A 208 -0.76 -25.06 10.57
N SER A 209 -0.22 -25.08 11.80
CA SER A 209 0.02 -26.32 12.53
C SER A 209 -1.26 -27.07 12.88
N ALA A 210 -2.35 -26.36 13.17
CA ALA A 210 -3.64 -26.94 13.48
C ALA A 210 -4.41 -27.44 12.24
N SER A 211 -4.27 -26.74 11.11
CA SER A 211 -5.05 -27.04 9.90
C SER A 211 -4.45 -28.13 9.02
N LEU A 212 -3.12 -28.34 9.10
CA LEU A 212 -2.40 -29.21 8.18
C LEU A 212 -1.69 -30.36 8.92
N PRO A 213 -2.17 -31.62 8.76
CA PRO A 213 -1.51 -32.78 9.37
C PRO A 213 -0.06 -32.93 8.89
N GLY A 214 0.85 -33.28 9.80
CA GLY A 214 2.26 -33.50 9.49
C GLY A 214 3.06 -32.20 9.22
N VAL A 215 2.46 -31.04 9.49
CA VAL A 215 3.09 -29.73 9.35
C VAL A 215 3.28 -29.11 10.73
N THR A 216 4.46 -28.55 10.99
CA THR A 216 4.75 -27.73 12.16
C THR A 216 5.17 -26.34 11.70
N ALA A 217 4.59 -25.31 12.26
CA ALA A 217 4.94 -23.94 11.96
C ALA A 217 5.36 -23.21 13.24
N GLU A 218 6.39 -22.37 13.14
CA GLU A 218 6.95 -21.61 14.23
C GLU A 218 7.24 -20.18 13.78
N ALA A 219 6.84 -19.19 14.57
CA ALA A 219 7.18 -17.80 14.31
C ALA A 219 8.64 -17.55 14.77
N GLU A 220 9.52 -17.30 13.81
CA GLU A 220 10.93 -17.00 14.08
C GLU A 220 11.07 -15.55 14.60
N HIS A 221 10.31 -14.63 14.00
CA HIS A 221 10.18 -13.24 14.44
C HIS A 221 8.89 -12.64 13.85
N ALA A 222 8.58 -11.38 14.19
CA ALA A 222 7.33 -10.70 13.80
C ALA A 222 7.02 -10.73 12.29
N GLY A 223 8.02 -10.83 11.44
CA GLY A 223 7.88 -10.82 9.97
C GLY A 223 8.08 -12.16 9.30
N LYS A 224 8.40 -13.24 10.06
CA LYS A 224 8.73 -14.54 9.45
C LYS A 224 8.19 -15.72 10.25
N VAL A 225 7.52 -16.63 9.55
CA VAL A 225 7.06 -17.91 10.07
C VAL A 225 7.73 -19.02 9.27
N VAL A 226 8.38 -19.95 9.96
CA VAL A 226 9.02 -21.13 9.37
C VAL A 226 8.09 -22.30 9.49
N VAL A 227 7.82 -22.94 8.36
CA VAL A 227 6.93 -24.11 8.25
C VAL A 227 7.77 -25.32 7.88
N ARG A 228 7.72 -26.38 8.70
CA ARG A 228 8.41 -27.65 8.47
C ARG A 228 7.39 -28.73 8.20
N TYR A 229 7.63 -29.57 7.20
CA TYR A 229 6.77 -30.68 6.85
C TYR A 229 7.62 -31.92 6.52
N ARG A 230 7.11 -33.11 6.93
CA ARG A 230 7.82 -34.40 6.76
C ARG A 230 7.38 -35.13 5.51
N ASP A 231 6.13 -34.94 5.10
CA ASP A 231 5.59 -35.58 3.90
C ASP A 231 6.11 -34.87 2.65
N ASN A 232 6.22 -35.61 1.56
CA ASN A 232 6.68 -35.07 0.27
C ASN A 232 5.52 -34.92 -0.74
N PRO A 233 4.48 -34.15 -0.45
CA PRO A 233 3.51 -33.75 -1.47
C PRO A 233 4.20 -32.82 -2.47
N SER A 234 3.58 -32.64 -3.63
CA SER A 234 4.03 -31.58 -4.53
C SER A 234 4.18 -30.26 -3.73
N ARG A 235 5.33 -29.61 -3.86
CA ARG A 235 5.62 -28.32 -3.17
C ARG A 235 4.51 -27.29 -3.46
N VAL A 236 4.03 -27.24 -4.70
CA VAL A 236 2.93 -26.35 -5.11
C VAL A 236 1.65 -26.65 -4.35
N ALA A 237 1.30 -27.94 -4.19
CA ALA A 237 0.12 -28.33 -3.41
C ALA A 237 0.25 -27.90 -1.94
N ARG A 238 1.44 -28.04 -1.34
CA ARG A 238 1.68 -27.65 0.04
C ARG A 238 1.60 -26.13 0.21
N ILE A 239 2.21 -25.36 -0.68
CA ILE A 239 2.10 -23.90 -0.70
C ILE A 239 0.63 -23.48 -0.81
N SER A 240 -0.10 -24.03 -1.77
CA SER A 240 -1.52 -23.72 -1.95
C SER A 240 -2.38 -24.02 -0.72
N GLN A 241 -2.11 -25.13 -0.01
CA GLN A 241 -2.79 -25.45 1.25
C GLN A 241 -2.50 -24.39 2.32
N ILE A 242 -1.22 -24.01 2.50
CA ILE A 242 -0.79 -23.02 3.48
C ILE A 242 -1.41 -21.64 3.15
N GLU A 243 -1.35 -21.21 1.91
CA GLU A 243 -1.87 -19.93 1.45
C GLU A 243 -3.37 -19.75 1.69
N ASN A 244 -4.14 -20.85 1.66
CA ASN A 244 -5.58 -20.83 1.87
C ASN A 244 -5.99 -20.96 3.34
N VAL A 245 -5.06 -21.18 4.28
CA VAL A 245 -5.36 -21.17 5.72
C VAL A 245 -5.85 -19.78 6.11
N ARG A 246 -6.92 -19.74 6.91
CA ARG A 246 -7.52 -18.50 7.39
C ARG A 246 -6.99 -18.13 8.77
N VAL A 247 -6.73 -16.85 8.96
CA VAL A 247 -6.14 -16.33 10.20
C VAL A 247 -6.77 -14.99 10.56
N MET A 248 -7.00 -14.77 11.84
CA MET A 248 -7.42 -13.46 12.35
C MET A 248 -6.23 -12.50 12.34
N ARG A 249 -6.29 -11.51 11.43
CA ARG A 249 -5.29 -10.44 11.36
C ARG A 249 -5.59 -9.36 12.39
N GLU A 250 -4.57 -8.94 13.10
CA GLU A 250 -4.61 -7.67 13.85
C GLU A 250 -4.47 -6.51 12.86
N ARG A 251 -5.43 -5.59 12.91
CA ARG A 251 -5.40 -4.40 12.04
C ARG A 251 -4.75 -3.27 12.79
N PRO A 252 -3.62 -2.73 12.32
CA PRO A 252 -3.06 -1.54 12.94
C PRO A 252 -4.05 -0.38 12.86
N ALA A 253 -4.23 0.30 13.97
CA ALA A 253 -5.03 1.51 14.04
C ALA A 253 -4.28 2.63 13.30
N ARG A 254 -4.75 3.03 12.11
CA ARG A 254 -4.11 4.05 11.27
C ARG A 254 -5.06 5.14 10.83
N VAL A 255 -4.60 6.37 10.89
CA VAL A 255 -5.22 7.55 10.29
C VAL A 255 -4.33 8.03 9.17
N ILE A 256 -4.86 8.07 7.95
CA ILE A 256 -4.12 8.53 6.77
C ILE A 256 -4.73 9.85 6.31
N ILE A 257 -3.89 10.86 6.16
CA ILE A 257 -4.31 12.19 5.69
C ILE A 257 -3.54 12.52 4.42
N ASN A 258 -4.26 12.82 3.36
CA ASN A 258 -3.68 13.38 2.15
C ASN A 258 -3.84 14.91 2.19
N GLU A 259 -2.72 15.62 2.40
CA GLU A 259 -2.73 17.08 2.51
C GLU A 259 -3.13 17.76 1.21
N ARG A 260 -2.74 17.23 0.07
CA ARG A 260 -3.01 17.79 -1.25
C ARG A 260 -4.50 17.74 -1.64
N THR A 261 -5.19 16.64 -1.27
CA THR A 261 -6.61 16.44 -1.62
C THR A 261 -7.55 16.76 -0.47
N GLY A 262 -7.04 16.96 0.74
CA GLY A 262 -7.85 17.14 1.94
C GLY A 262 -8.59 15.88 2.39
N THR A 263 -8.20 14.71 1.87
CA THR A 263 -8.87 13.45 2.21
C THR A 263 -8.30 12.89 3.51
N VAL A 264 -9.18 12.56 4.45
CA VAL A 264 -8.84 11.88 5.70
C VAL A 264 -9.51 10.52 5.71
N VAL A 265 -8.71 9.47 5.92
CA VAL A 265 -9.17 8.10 6.06
C VAL A 265 -8.78 7.62 7.45
N ALA A 266 -9.76 7.31 8.27
CA ALA A 266 -9.55 6.77 9.61
C ALA A 266 -10.18 5.38 9.73
N GLY A 267 -9.52 4.46 10.41
CA GLY A 267 -10.11 3.19 10.79
C GLY A 267 -11.27 3.40 11.78
N SER A 268 -12.33 2.60 11.67
CA SER A 268 -13.55 2.76 12.47
C SER A 268 -13.38 2.58 13.99
N ASN A 269 -12.25 2.01 14.44
CA ASN A 269 -12.03 1.62 15.84
C ASN A 269 -11.00 2.48 16.57
N ILE A 270 -10.52 3.57 15.96
CA ILE A 270 -9.52 4.44 16.59
C ILE A 270 -10.24 5.38 17.56
N ARG A 271 -10.05 5.14 18.84
CA ARG A 271 -10.62 5.95 19.92
C ARG A 271 -9.69 7.07 20.33
N LEU A 272 -10.27 8.12 20.85
CA LEU A 272 -9.56 9.29 21.35
C LEU A 272 -9.58 9.27 22.89
N GLY A 273 -8.43 9.50 23.47
CA GLY A 273 -8.29 9.76 24.91
C GLY A 273 -8.68 11.17 25.28
N GLN A 274 -8.76 11.45 26.59
CA GLN A 274 -9.02 12.80 27.11
C GLN A 274 -7.89 13.75 26.69
N VAL A 275 -8.25 14.86 26.05
CA VAL A 275 -7.29 15.90 25.68
C VAL A 275 -7.98 17.23 25.49
N SER A 276 -7.32 18.32 25.85
CA SER A 276 -7.72 19.70 25.56
C SER A 276 -6.65 20.34 24.68
N ILE A 277 -7.05 20.85 23.52
CA ILE A 277 -6.15 21.45 22.55
C ILE A 277 -6.67 22.85 22.22
N SER A 278 -5.76 23.83 22.21
CA SER A 278 -5.99 25.16 21.69
C SER A 278 -5.14 25.37 20.45
N HIS A 279 -5.78 25.68 19.32
CA HIS A 279 -5.11 25.94 18.06
C HIS A 279 -5.65 27.23 17.43
N GLY A 280 -4.86 28.32 17.45
CA GLY A 280 -5.35 29.64 17.06
C GLY A 280 -6.51 30.06 17.94
N ASP A 281 -7.61 30.46 17.29
CA ASP A 281 -8.86 30.83 17.95
C ASP A 281 -9.78 29.63 18.24
N LEU A 282 -9.30 28.39 18.05
CA LEU A 282 -10.06 27.17 18.29
C LEU A 282 -9.63 26.49 19.57
N ARG A 283 -10.60 26.10 20.41
CA ARG A 283 -10.42 25.23 21.56
C ARG A 283 -11.14 23.90 21.35
N VAL A 284 -10.40 22.79 21.38
CA VAL A 284 -10.92 21.42 21.29
C VAL A 284 -10.77 20.76 22.65
N GLU A 285 -11.87 20.28 23.21
CA GLU A 285 -11.89 19.58 24.50
C GLU A 285 -12.56 18.22 24.32
N ILE A 286 -11.85 17.16 24.68
CA ILE A 286 -12.36 15.79 24.73
C ILE A 286 -12.45 15.40 26.19
N SER A 287 -13.68 15.36 26.74
CA SER A 287 -13.93 15.06 28.14
C SER A 287 -15.18 14.23 28.32
N THR A 288 -15.22 13.47 29.42
CA THR A 288 -16.42 12.72 29.83
C THR A 288 -17.23 13.52 30.81
N ARG A 289 -18.51 13.76 30.49
CA ARG A 289 -19.48 14.25 31.45
C ARG A 289 -20.40 13.10 31.88
N TYR A 290 -20.42 12.83 33.16
CA TYR A 290 -21.37 11.90 33.73
C TYR A 290 -22.59 12.70 34.25
N SER A 291 -23.75 12.45 33.69
CA SER A 291 -25.02 12.95 34.26
C SER A 291 -25.68 11.80 35.00
N VAL A 292 -26.04 12.06 36.24
CA VAL A 292 -26.79 11.10 37.06
C VAL A 292 -28.27 11.39 36.85
N SER A 293 -28.93 10.54 36.08
CA SER A 293 -30.41 10.62 35.96
C SER A 293 -30.99 10.10 37.28
N GLN A 294 -31.39 11.03 38.15
CA GLN A 294 -32.24 10.68 39.29
C GLN A 294 -33.70 10.86 38.87
N PRO A 295 -34.58 9.87 39.09
CA PRO A 295 -36.00 10.05 38.86
C PRO A 295 -36.53 11.08 39.86
N ASP A 296 -36.92 12.24 39.37
CA ASP A 296 -37.58 13.30 40.13
C ASP A 296 -39.01 12.84 40.46
N GLY A 297 -39.12 12.11 41.55
CA GLY A 297 -40.41 11.62 42.03
C GLY A 297 -40.89 12.45 43.21
N LEU A 298 -41.63 13.53 42.97
CA LEU A 298 -42.29 14.33 44.02
C LEU A 298 -43.32 13.54 44.82
N LEU A 299 -43.62 12.28 44.44
CA LEU A 299 -44.68 11.46 45.06
C LEU A 299 -44.37 9.97 45.21
N VAL A 300 -43.12 9.52 45.02
CA VAL A 300 -42.78 8.11 45.21
C VAL A 300 -41.70 7.95 46.27
N ARG A 301 -42.03 7.31 47.41
CA ARG A 301 -41.05 6.89 48.42
C ARG A 301 -40.10 5.88 47.76
N PRO A 302 -38.77 6.03 47.96
CA PRO A 302 -37.81 5.08 47.41
C PRO A 302 -38.01 3.68 47.94
N GLY A 303 -38.60 2.80 47.13
CA GLY A 303 -38.62 1.37 47.43
C GLY A 303 -37.26 0.71 47.12
N ALA A 304 -36.91 -0.34 47.88
CA ALA A 304 -35.71 -1.12 47.65
C ALA A 304 -35.70 -1.72 46.20
N GLY A 305 -34.99 -1.08 45.30
CA GLY A 305 -34.89 -1.50 43.91
C GLY A 305 -34.55 -0.41 42.87
N VAL A 306 -34.51 0.85 43.28
CA VAL A 306 -34.14 1.98 42.40
C VAL A 306 -32.61 1.99 42.29
N ARG A 307 -32.09 1.65 41.15
CA ARG A 307 -30.64 1.76 40.80
C ARG A 307 -30.43 3.01 39.99
N SER A 308 -29.51 3.86 40.40
CA SER A 308 -29.04 4.99 39.56
C SER A 308 -28.27 4.40 38.35
N VAL A 309 -28.72 4.79 37.15
CA VAL A 309 -28.01 4.42 35.90
C VAL A 309 -27.27 5.67 35.46
N LEU A 310 -25.96 5.53 35.29
CA LEU A 310 -25.12 6.55 34.68
C LEU A 310 -25.37 6.55 33.16
N VAL A 311 -25.95 7.66 32.66
CA VAL A 311 -26.15 7.87 31.24
C VAL A 311 -25.18 8.96 30.79
N PRO A 312 -24.34 8.73 29.81
CA PRO A 312 -23.48 9.77 29.26
C PRO A 312 -24.36 10.71 28.42
N GLU A 313 -24.38 11.97 28.76
CA GLU A 313 -25.14 13.01 28.06
C GLU A 313 -24.17 13.97 27.37
N SER A 314 -24.36 14.16 26.06
CA SER A 314 -23.57 15.10 25.26
C SER A 314 -24.39 16.40 25.17
N THR A 315 -23.98 17.44 25.88
CA THR A 315 -24.62 18.74 25.79
C THR A 315 -23.73 19.71 25.02
N ILE A 316 -24.28 20.30 23.96
CA ILE A 316 -23.64 21.39 23.23
C ILE A 316 -24.15 22.69 23.91
N THR A 317 -23.26 23.40 24.58
CA THR A 317 -23.56 24.73 25.13
C THR A 317 -22.89 25.78 24.26
N THR A 318 -23.65 26.65 23.63
CA THR A 318 -23.18 27.81 22.87
C THR A 318 -23.24 29.03 23.78
N GLU A 319 -22.12 29.59 24.17
CA GLU A 319 -22.02 30.94 24.74
C GLU A 319 -20.91 31.73 24.04
N GLU A 320 -21.24 32.96 23.74
CA GLU A 320 -20.60 34.10 23.04
C GLU A 320 -19.07 34.11 22.69
N PRO A 321 -18.62 34.98 21.73
CA PRO A 321 -17.55 34.67 20.78
C PRO A 321 -16.14 34.79 21.38
N ILE A 322 -15.76 33.78 22.12
CA ILE A 322 -14.39 33.52 22.52
C ILE A 322 -14.09 32.11 22.00
N ALA A 323 -13.38 32.01 20.89
CA ALA A 323 -12.87 30.81 20.27
C ALA A 323 -13.89 29.63 20.17
N PRO A 324 -14.23 29.12 19.01
CA PRO A 324 -15.16 28.00 18.88
C PRO A 324 -14.64 26.80 19.67
N LEU A 325 -15.37 26.41 20.71
CA LEU A 325 -15.09 25.23 21.50
C LEU A 325 -15.69 24.01 20.79
N VAL A 326 -14.86 23.09 20.32
CA VAL A 326 -15.29 21.79 19.83
C VAL A 326 -15.18 20.80 20.98
N SER A 327 -16.31 20.38 21.54
CA SER A 327 -16.35 19.35 22.59
C SER A 327 -16.69 17.99 21.97
N VAL A 328 -15.88 16.98 22.27
CA VAL A 328 -16.07 15.60 21.81
C VAL A 328 -16.05 14.68 23.03
N ALA A 329 -16.93 13.68 23.06
CA ALA A 329 -17.01 12.75 24.18
C ALA A 329 -15.75 11.87 24.28
N GLU A 330 -15.36 11.48 25.49
CA GLU A 330 -14.30 10.48 25.69
C GLU A 330 -14.67 9.15 25.05
N GLY A 331 -13.70 8.51 24.38
CA GLY A 331 -13.94 7.29 23.62
C GLY A 331 -14.61 7.50 22.27
N ALA A 332 -14.86 8.77 21.87
CA ALA A 332 -15.28 9.08 20.51
C ALA A 332 -14.20 8.64 19.52
N THR A 333 -14.63 8.37 18.31
CA THR A 333 -13.72 7.98 17.23
C THR A 333 -13.05 9.18 16.57
N VAL A 334 -11.93 8.94 15.90
CA VAL A 334 -11.32 9.99 15.04
C VAL A 334 -12.28 10.51 14.00
N ALA A 335 -13.19 9.67 13.49
CA ALA A 335 -14.20 10.08 12.53
C ALA A 335 -15.18 11.11 13.13
N ASP A 336 -15.57 10.94 14.40
CA ASP A 336 -16.43 11.88 15.11
C ASP A 336 -15.72 13.23 15.31
N LEU A 337 -14.44 13.21 15.70
CA LEU A 337 -13.64 14.43 15.81
C LEU A 337 -13.54 15.17 14.47
N ILE A 338 -13.22 14.46 13.38
CA ILE A 338 -13.12 15.05 12.03
C ILE A 338 -14.47 15.66 11.62
N SER A 339 -15.59 15.00 11.91
CA SER A 339 -16.91 15.49 11.62
C SER A 339 -17.23 16.76 12.40
N ALA A 340 -16.86 16.80 13.69
CA ALA A 340 -17.01 17.97 14.54
C ALA A 340 -16.16 19.17 14.06
N LEU A 341 -14.90 18.91 13.69
CA LEU A 341 -13.99 19.94 13.16
C LEU A 341 -14.49 20.49 11.80
N ARG A 342 -15.03 19.64 10.94
CA ARG A 342 -15.64 20.07 9.67
C ARG A 342 -16.91 20.89 9.89
N THR A 343 -17.74 20.55 10.88
CA THR A 343 -18.92 21.34 11.26
C THR A 343 -18.51 22.73 11.75
N ALA A 344 -17.37 22.85 12.41
CA ALA A 344 -16.76 24.12 12.80
C ALA A 344 -16.11 24.89 11.63
N LYS A 345 -16.24 24.40 10.37
CA LYS A 345 -15.72 25.00 9.13
C LYS A 345 -14.20 25.21 9.11
N LEU A 346 -13.45 24.35 9.76
CA LEU A 346 -11.99 24.40 9.77
C LEU A 346 -11.40 24.02 8.42
N THR A 347 -10.24 24.58 8.12
CA THR A 347 -9.49 24.22 6.93
C THR A 347 -8.84 22.83 7.09
N THR A 348 -8.48 22.20 5.99
CA THR A 348 -7.77 20.90 6.03
C THR A 348 -6.48 20.97 6.84
N ARG A 349 -5.75 22.09 6.75
CA ARG A 349 -4.52 22.31 7.52
C ARG A 349 -4.76 22.34 9.02
N ASP A 350 -5.83 23.02 9.45
CA ASP A 350 -6.20 23.07 10.87
C ASP A 350 -6.58 21.68 11.40
N VAL A 351 -7.32 20.90 10.60
CA VAL A 351 -7.66 19.51 10.94
C VAL A 351 -6.40 18.66 11.10
N ILE A 352 -5.41 18.81 10.22
CA ILE A 352 -4.12 18.12 10.32
C ILE A 352 -3.39 18.54 11.59
N ALA A 353 -3.29 19.85 11.86
CA ALA A 353 -2.60 20.37 13.04
C ALA A 353 -3.24 19.89 14.36
N VAL A 354 -4.57 19.86 14.41
CA VAL A 354 -5.30 19.31 15.57
C VAL A 354 -5.01 17.82 15.74
N LEU A 355 -5.09 17.01 14.68
CA LEU A 355 -4.79 15.58 14.76
C LEU A 355 -3.33 15.27 15.14
N GLN A 356 -2.38 16.06 14.66
CA GLN A 356 -0.98 15.99 15.08
C GLN A 356 -0.83 16.32 16.57
N SER A 357 -1.52 17.35 17.06
CA SER A 357 -1.51 17.74 18.46
C SER A 357 -2.12 16.66 19.35
N VAL A 358 -3.26 16.05 18.94
CA VAL A 358 -3.89 14.91 19.62
C VAL A 358 -2.91 13.73 19.70
N LYS A 359 -2.21 13.42 18.59
CA LYS A 359 -1.21 12.34 18.55
C LYS A 359 -0.02 12.64 19.45
N SER A 360 0.50 13.87 19.41
CA SER A 360 1.63 14.31 20.23
C SER A 360 1.32 14.32 21.72
N ALA A 361 0.06 14.61 22.07
CA ALA A 361 -0.45 14.52 23.45
C ALA A 361 -0.68 13.08 23.95
N GLY A 362 -0.50 12.06 23.07
CA GLY A 362 -0.74 10.66 23.39
C GLY A 362 -2.22 10.27 23.48
N ALA A 363 -3.13 11.13 23.05
CA ALA A 363 -4.57 10.90 23.07
C ALA A 363 -5.13 10.22 21.81
N LEU A 364 -4.27 9.79 20.88
CA LEU A 364 -4.62 9.03 19.69
C LEU A 364 -3.96 7.65 19.73
N ASP A 365 -4.78 6.62 19.96
CA ASP A 365 -4.34 5.22 19.96
C ASP A 365 -4.24 4.68 18.52
N GLY A 366 -3.24 5.14 17.77
CA GLY A 366 -3.03 4.74 16.39
C GLY A 366 -1.94 5.54 15.68
N ASP A 367 -1.49 5.07 14.52
CA ASP A 367 -0.51 5.77 13.71
C ASP A 367 -1.16 6.87 12.89
N LEU A 368 -0.53 8.04 12.84
CA LEU A 368 -0.91 9.15 11.98
C LEU A 368 0.06 9.24 10.81
N ILE A 369 -0.43 9.02 9.59
CA ILE A 369 0.35 9.05 8.34
C ILE A 369 -0.14 10.22 7.50
N ILE A 370 0.77 11.11 7.12
CA ILE A 370 0.49 12.26 6.24
C ILE A 370 1.14 11.99 4.88
N GLN A 371 0.36 12.16 3.80
CA GLN A 371 0.77 11.92 2.40
C GLN A 371 0.56 13.15 1.53
#